data_eadc0dc7e8f30b450b219cea3dfe0955
#
_entry.id   eadc0dc7e8f30b450b219cea3dfe0955
#
_cell.length_a   1.000
_cell.length_b   1.000
_cell.length_c   1.000
_cell.angle_alpha   90.00
_cell.angle_beta   90.00
_cell.angle_gamma   90.00
#
_symmetry.space_group_name_H-M   'P 1'
#
loop_
_entity.id
_entity.type
_entity.pdbx_description
1 polymer ?
#
loop_
_entity_poly.entity_id
_entity_poly.type
_entity_poly.pdbx_seq_one_letter_code
_entity_poly.pdbx_strand_id
1 'polypeptide(L)'
;MTGYSTLSTLIVQATLSWKNPAENREHLADLLQASERGFNLAVFPETFTTGFLGDPDLPNEDMSGPTVAWMKEMARQYDSAMAGSAVIVEQGHRFNRFLLVTPDGAVQHYDKRHLFGFGGENERYAAGEDRVIMQLGEWRICPQICYDLRFPVWCRSRNDYDLLLLVANWPEKRIGHWCSLSLARAIENQAWVIAVNRVGKDGKGYAYPGRSQVIGPLGEVIADLPGQEQCHRVELNLSEVRQVRETFPFQADADTFQLT
;
A
#
# COMPACT_ATOMS: atom_id res chain seq x y z
N MET A 1 -11.53 10.73 17.58
CA MET A 1 -11.67 9.76 16.47
C MET A 1 -12.28 8.50 17.06
N THR A 2 -13.39 8.03 16.53
CA THR A 2 -14.02 6.77 16.95
C THR A 2 -13.08 5.63 16.58
N GLY A 3 -12.70 4.80 17.54
CA GLY A 3 -11.85 3.63 17.31
C GLY A 3 -12.59 2.63 16.41
N TYR A 4 -12.00 2.28 15.28
CA TYR A 4 -12.55 1.25 14.40
C TYR A 4 -12.04 -0.12 14.87
N SER A 5 -12.89 -0.92 15.53
CA SER A 5 -12.60 -2.34 15.75
C SER A 5 -12.75 -3.16 14.47
N THR A 6 -13.60 -2.69 13.55
CA THR A 6 -13.74 -3.19 12.17
C THR A 6 -13.27 -2.11 11.22
N LEU A 7 -12.38 -2.45 10.28
CA LEU A 7 -11.87 -1.56 9.23
C LEU A 7 -12.48 -1.94 7.89
N SER A 8 -13.44 -1.15 7.42
CA SER A 8 -13.99 -1.28 6.08
C SER A 8 -13.02 -0.64 5.08
N THR A 9 -12.41 -1.43 4.21
CA THR A 9 -11.38 -0.99 3.27
C THR A 9 -11.84 -1.15 1.84
N LEU A 10 -11.66 -0.11 1.02
CA LEU A 10 -11.84 -0.12 -0.43
C LEU A 10 -10.50 -0.33 -1.12
N ILE A 11 -10.34 -1.45 -1.79
CA ILE A 11 -9.18 -1.76 -2.64
C ILE A 11 -9.44 -1.18 -4.01
N VAL A 12 -8.58 -0.30 -4.47
CA VAL A 12 -8.68 0.33 -5.80
C VAL A 12 -7.63 -0.31 -6.72
N GLN A 13 -8.03 -1.38 -7.42
CA GLN A 13 -7.20 -2.01 -8.45
C GLN A 13 -7.41 -1.29 -9.77
N ALA A 14 -6.55 -0.31 -10.08
CA ALA A 14 -6.74 0.61 -11.19
C ALA A 14 -5.74 0.43 -12.33
N THR A 15 -6.13 0.84 -13.52
CA THR A 15 -5.21 1.23 -14.60
C THR A 15 -4.61 2.59 -14.29
N LEU A 16 -3.36 2.81 -14.71
CA LEU A 16 -2.69 4.08 -14.51
C LEU A 16 -2.14 4.58 -15.82
N SER A 17 -2.54 5.80 -16.20
CA SER A 17 -1.99 6.53 -17.34
C SER A 17 -0.52 6.87 -17.05
N TRP A 18 0.36 6.49 -17.99
CA TRP A 18 1.79 6.65 -17.84
C TRP A 18 2.20 8.12 -17.78
N LYS A 19 2.86 8.54 -16.70
CA LYS A 19 3.38 9.90 -16.49
C LYS A 19 2.31 11.01 -16.58
N ASN A 20 1.06 10.71 -16.28
CA ASN A 20 -0.02 11.71 -16.32
C ASN A 20 -0.74 11.85 -14.97
N PRO A 21 -0.16 12.60 -14.01
CA PRO A 21 -0.72 12.71 -12.67
C PRO A 21 -2.12 13.31 -12.61
N ALA A 22 -2.44 14.25 -13.51
CA ALA A 22 -3.76 14.89 -13.54
C ALA A 22 -4.84 13.89 -13.96
N GLU A 23 -4.63 13.18 -15.05
CA GLU A 23 -5.54 12.15 -15.56
C GLU A 23 -5.72 11.01 -14.54
N ASN A 24 -4.64 10.58 -13.90
CA ASN A 24 -4.74 9.53 -12.87
C ASN A 24 -5.57 9.98 -11.65
N ARG A 25 -5.41 11.23 -11.19
CA ARG A 25 -6.23 11.75 -10.08
C ARG A 25 -7.71 11.84 -10.46
N GLU A 26 -8.02 12.30 -11.68
CA GLU A 26 -9.39 12.35 -12.19
C GLU A 26 -9.99 10.94 -12.30
N HIS A 27 -9.27 10.01 -12.93
CA HIS A 27 -9.69 8.62 -13.07
C HIS A 27 -9.95 7.92 -11.72
N LEU A 28 -9.05 8.11 -10.77
CA LEU A 28 -9.22 7.54 -9.42
C LEU A 28 -10.37 8.19 -8.66
N ALA A 29 -10.65 9.48 -8.87
CA ALA A 29 -11.82 10.13 -8.30
C ALA A 29 -13.13 9.56 -8.88
N ASP A 30 -13.16 9.26 -10.19
CA ASP A 30 -14.30 8.60 -10.85
C ASP A 30 -14.53 7.20 -10.30
N LEU A 31 -13.46 6.41 -10.09
CA LEU A 31 -13.56 5.09 -9.48
C LEU A 31 -14.10 5.15 -8.03
N LEU A 32 -13.63 6.12 -7.24
CA LEU A 32 -14.16 6.34 -5.90
C LEU A 32 -15.64 6.76 -5.93
N GLN A 33 -16.02 7.60 -6.89
CA GLN A 33 -17.41 8.06 -7.05
C GLN A 33 -18.36 6.92 -7.46
N ALA A 34 -17.87 5.99 -8.29
CA ALA A 34 -18.63 4.82 -8.73
C ALA A 34 -18.70 3.71 -7.66
N SER A 35 -17.88 3.81 -6.61
CA SER A 35 -17.78 2.78 -5.56
C SER A 35 -18.83 2.97 -4.48
N GLU A 36 -19.11 1.88 -3.75
CA GLU A 36 -19.95 1.93 -2.54
C GLU A 36 -19.32 2.84 -1.49
N ARG A 37 -20.13 3.70 -0.90
CA ARG A 37 -19.70 4.58 0.20
C ARG A 37 -19.67 3.84 1.55
N GLY A 38 -19.07 4.48 2.55
CA GLY A 38 -19.03 3.96 3.92
C GLY A 38 -17.83 3.05 4.21
N PHE A 39 -16.77 3.14 3.40
CA PHE A 39 -15.46 2.60 3.77
C PHE A 39 -14.74 3.54 4.74
N ASN A 40 -13.77 3.02 5.50
CA ASN A 40 -12.92 3.80 6.41
C ASN A 40 -11.56 4.13 5.79
N LEU A 41 -11.12 3.30 4.82
CA LEU A 41 -9.83 3.40 4.16
C LEU A 41 -9.99 3.06 2.68
N ALA A 42 -9.46 3.89 1.78
CA ALA A 42 -9.26 3.54 0.37
C ALA A 42 -7.76 3.38 0.08
N VAL A 43 -7.40 2.34 -0.68
CA VAL A 43 -6.01 2.01 -0.96
C VAL A 43 -5.76 2.00 -2.46
N PHE A 44 -4.85 2.88 -2.91
CA PHE A 44 -4.40 3.02 -4.30
C PHE A 44 -3.08 2.25 -4.53
N PRO A 45 -2.74 1.90 -5.77
CA PRO A 45 -1.48 1.24 -6.12
C PRO A 45 -0.22 2.06 -5.80
N GLU A 46 0.96 1.47 -6.02
CA GLU A 46 2.25 2.17 -5.96
C GLU A 46 2.33 3.25 -7.04
N THR A 47 2.89 4.42 -6.69
CA THR A 47 3.06 5.58 -7.58
C THR A 47 1.81 5.85 -8.42
N PHE A 48 0.65 5.86 -7.74
CA PHE A 48 -0.67 5.83 -8.37
C PHE A 48 -0.94 7.02 -9.30
N THR A 49 -0.20 8.12 -9.17
CA THR A 49 -0.34 9.29 -10.06
C THR A 49 0.52 9.20 -11.30
N THR A 50 1.62 8.45 -11.28
CA THR A 50 2.61 8.48 -12.37
C THR A 50 2.84 7.13 -13.05
N GLY A 51 2.44 6.03 -12.40
CA GLY A 51 2.93 4.69 -12.70
C GLY A 51 4.39 4.53 -12.28
N PHE A 52 4.92 3.30 -12.31
CA PHE A 52 6.30 3.03 -11.89
C PHE A 52 7.29 3.64 -12.86
N LEU A 53 8.12 4.54 -12.36
CA LEU A 53 9.02 5.34 -13.17
C LEU A 53 10.47 5.16 -12.75
N GLY A 54 11.20 4.52 -13.59
CA GLY A 54 12.65 4.64 -13.61
C GLY A 54 13.15 5.79 -14.53
N ASP A 55 12.44 6.94 -14.66
CA ASP A 55 12.73 8.01 -15.63
C ASP A 55 13.02 9.36 -14.93
N PRO A 56 14.07 10.10 -15.32
CA PRO A 56 14.41 11.39 -14.72
C PRO A 56 13.40 12.52 -15.00
N ASP A 57 12.59 12.41 -16.06
CA ASP A 57 11.68 13.47 -16.51
C ASP A 57 10.34 13.48 -15.75
N LEU A 58 10.33 13.03 -14.51
CA LEU A 58 9.14 13.01 -13.67
C LEU A 58 8.72 14.39 -13.20
N PRO A 59 7.42 14.67 -13.12
CA PRO A 59 6.94 15.83 -12.38
C PRO A 59 7.50 15.79 -10.95
N ASN A 60 8.09 16.89 -10.53
CA ASN A 60 8.55 17.07 -9.16
C ASN A 60 7.37 17.58 -8.34
N GLU A 61 6.83 16.74 -7.47
CA GLU A 61 5.85 17.14 -6.46
C GLU A 61 6.49 16.99 -5.07
N ASP A 62 6.23 17.94 -4.20
CA ASP A 62 6.57 17.86 -2.77
C ASP A 62 5.33 17.54 -1.91
N MET A 63 5.47 17.58 -0.60
CA MET A 63 4.37 17.32 0.34
C MET A 63 3.26 18.38 0.32
N SER A 64 3.47 19.51 -0.35
CA SER A 64 2.47 20.55 -0.62
C SER A 64 1.86 20.46 -2.02
N GLY A 65 2.31 19.49 -2.81
CA GLY A 65 1.96 19.30 -4.20
C GLY A 65 0.53 18.82 -4.43
N PRO A 66 0.10 18.82 -5.70
CA PRO A 66 -1.28 18.51 -6.09
C PRO A 66 -1.74 17.09 -5.73
N THR A 67 -0.83 16.11 -5.65
CA THR A 67 -1.19 14.74 -5.24
C THR A 67 -1.61 14.68 -3.77
N VAL A 68 -0.84 15.29 -2.88
CA VAL A 68 -1.17 15.33 -1.44
C VAL A 68 -2.42 16.17 -1.21
N ALA A 69 -2.57 17.28 -1.93
CA ALA A 69 -3.77 18.12 -1.87
C ALA A 69 -5.02 17.34 -2.29
N TRP A 70 -4.95 16.58 -3.39
CA TRP A 70 -6.03 15.71 -3.86
C TRP A 70 -6.37 14.62 -2.84
N MET A 71 -5.38 13.95 -2.26
CA MET A 71 -5.64 12.94 -1.21
C MET A 71 -6.37 13.54 -0.01
N LYS A 72 -6.01 14.75 0.42
CA LYS A 72 -6.68 15.46 1.51
C LYS A 72 -8.14 15.82 1.15
N GLU A 73 -8.38 16.23 -0.08
CA GLU A 73 -9.71 16.51 -0.59
C GLU A 73 -10.58 15.27 -0.60
N MET A 74 -10.08 14.17 -1.15
CA MET A 74 -10.79 12.88 -1.18
C MET A 74 -11.05 12.35 0.23
N ALA A 75 -10.06 12.43 1.12
CA ALA A 75 -10.21 12.00 2.50
C ALA A 75 -11.36 12.75 3.21
N ARG A 76 -11.45 14.07 3.03
CA ARG A 76 -12.53 14.89 3.58
C ARG A 76 -13.87 14.59 2.91
N GLN A 77 -13.91 14.44 1.55
CA GLN A 77 -15.14 14.22 0.79
C GLN A 77 -15.81 12.89 1.14
N TYR A 78 -15.02 11.86 1.42
CA TYR A 78 -15.51 10.53 1.73
C TYR A 78 -15.58 10.24 3.23
N ASP A 79 -15.09 11.16 4.09
CA ASP A 79 -14.89 10.96 5.53
C ASP A 79 -14.12 9.65 5.81
N SER A 80 -13.05 9.42 5.04
CA SER A 80 -12.31 8.17 5.01
C SER A 80 -10.83 8.43 4.78
N ALA A 81 -9.96 7.59 5.31
CA ALA A 81 -8.53 7.68 5.03
C ALA A 81 -8.21 7.26 3.59
N MET A 82 -7.19 7.91 3.00
CA MET A 82 -6.67 7.59 1.67
C MET A 82 -5.23 7.13 1.80
N ALA A 83 -4.89 5.98 1.19
CA ALA A 83 -3.55 5.41 1.24
C ALA A 83 -3.05 5.02 -0.16
N GLY A 84 -1.76 5.16 -0.39
CA GLY A 84 -1.09 4.81 -1.65
C GLY A 84 0.29 5.41 -1.70
N SER A 85 1.11 5.10 -2.71
CA SER A 85 2.40 5.77 -2.81
C SER A 85 2.46 6.74 -4.00
N ALA A 86 3.25 7.78 -3.84
CA ALA A 86 3.51 8.79 -4.86
C ALA A 86 5.02 9.12 -4.90
N VAL A 87 5.44 9.74 -6.00
CA VAL A 87 6.80 10.27 -6.11
C VAL A 87 6.84 11.65 -5.48
N ILE A 88 7.60 11.78 -4.39
CA ILE A 88 7.74 13.02 -3.63
C ILE A 88 9.19 13.48 -3.66
N VAL A 89 9.39 14.79 -3.87
CA VAL A 89 10.70 15.41 -3.78
C VAL A 89 10.82 16.15 -2.46
N GLU A 90 11.86 15.84 -1.71
CA GLU A 90 12.16 16.51 -0.45
C GLU A 90 13.68 16.70 -0.36
N GLN A 91 14.12 17.92 -0.02
CA GLN A 91 15.54 18.29 0.08
C GLN A 91 16.39 17.90 -1.14
N GLY A 92 15.81 17.96 -2.34
CA GLY A 92 16.48 17.63 -3.59
C GLY A 92 16.55 16.12 -3.91
N HIS A 93 16.03 15.26 -3.05
CA HIS A 93 15.95 13.82 -3.27
C HIS A 93 14.54 13.40 -3.66
N ARG A 94 14.42 12.39 -4.52
CA ARG A 94 13.15 11.78 -4.88
C ARG A 94 12.92 10.53 -4.04
N PHE A 95 11.71 10.39 -3.51
CA PHE A 95 11.27 9.23 -2.75
C PHE A 95 10.05 8.60 -3.39
N ASN A 96 9.98 7.28 -3.40
CA ASN A 96 8.73 6.55 -3.55
C ASN A 96 8.10 6.50 -2.16
N ARG A 97 7.19 7.46 -1.91
CA ARG A 97 6.63 7.73 -0.58
C ARG A 97 5.23 7.18 -0.45
N PHE A 98 5.03 6.24 0.46
CA PHE A 98 3.71 5.84 0.90
C PHE A 98 3.10 6.95 1.76
N LEU A 99 1.84 7.27 1.49
CA LEU A 99 1.07 8.30 2.19
C LEU A 99 -0.18 7.66 2.80
N LEU A 100 -0.48 8.00 4.05
CA LEU A 100 -1.75 7.75 4.70
C LEU A 100 -2.31 9.10 5.12
N VAL A 101 -3.40 9.52 4.51
CA VAL A 101 -4.05 10.82 4.72
C VAL A 101 -5.41 10.61 5.36
N THR A 102 -5.64 11.19 6.53
CA THR A 102 -6.89 11.09 7.27
C THR A 102 -7.86 12.24 6.97
N PRO A 103 -9.17 12.11 7.25
CA PRO A 103 -10.18 13.13 6.94
C PRO A 103 -9.92 14.51 7.55
N ASP A 104 -9.23 14.57 8.69
CA ASP A 104 -8.78 15.81 9.34
C ASP A 104 -7.58 16.46 8.65
N GLY A 105 -7.05 15.83 7.58
CA GLY A 105 -5.93 16.32 6.79
C GLY A 105 -4.55 15.98 7.34
N ALA A 106 -4.46 15.18 8.42
CA ALA A 106 -3.19 14.66 8.90
C ALA A 106 -2.57 13.68 7.89
N VAL A 107 -1.25 13.72 7.75
CA VAL A 107 -0.49 12.90 6.81
C VAL A 107 0.58 12.13 7.56
N GLN A 108 0.54 10.82 7.47
CA GLN A 108 1.63 9.94 7.87
C GLN A 108 2.30 9.42 6.61
N HIS A 109 3.61 9.20 6.64
CA HIS A 109 4.34 8.72 5.45
C HIS A 109 5.42 7.69 5.79
N TYR A 110 5.80 6.93 4.76
CA TYR A 110 6.89 5.96 4.76
C TYR A 110 7.61 6.05 3.42
N ASP A 111 8.93 6.17 3.43
CA ASP A 111 9.74 6.13 2.23
C ASP A 111 10.23 4.71 1.96
N LYS A 112 10.06 4.25 0.73
CA LYS A 112 10.44 2.90 0.30
C LYS A 112 11.87 2.57 0.68
N ARG A 113 12.05 1.53 1.48
CA ARG A 113 13.38 1.09 1.93
C ARG A 113 14.16 0.40 0.83
N HIS A 114 13.51 -0.55 0.12
CA HIS A 114 14.18 -1.38 -0.86
C HIS A 114 13.85 -0.92 -2.26
N LEU A 115 14.77 -0.18 -2.85
CA LEU A 115 14.64 0.28 -4.22
C LEU A 115 14.91 -0.86 -5.20
N PHE A 116 14.09 -0.95 -6.26
CA PHE A 116 14.21 -1.98 -7.28
C PHE A 116 15.41 -1.69 -8.21
N GLY A 117 16.63 -2.04 -7.78
CA GLY A 117 17.88 -1.76 -8.49
C GLY A 117 17.94 -2.39 -9.87
N PHE A 118 17.37 -3.59 -10.06
CA PHE A 118 17.26 -4.21 -11.38
C PHE A 118 16.45 -3.37 -12.38
N GLY A 119 15.54 -2.52 -11.90
CA GLY A 119 14.79 -1.54 -12.71
C GLY A 119 15.42 -0.16 -12.76
N GLY A 120 16.59 0.06 -12.14
CA GLY A 120 17.28 1.34 -12.07
C GLY A 120 16.63 2.34 -11.10
N GLU A 121 15.80 1.89 -10.16
CA GLU A 121 15.15 2.77 -9.19
C GLU A 121 16.18 3.40 -8.24
N ASN A 122 17.20 2.66 -7.81
CA ASN A 122 18.28 3.11 -6.94
C ASN A 122 19.21 4.17 -7.56
N GLU A 123 19.17 4.37 -8.88
CA GLU A 123 19.92 5.42 -9.57
C GLU A 123 19.21 6.78 -9.52
N ARG A 124 17.94 6.80 -9.12
CA ARG A 124 17.02 7.94 -9.30
C ARG A 124 16.26 8.32 -8.05
N TYR A 125 16.13 7.40 -7.11
CA TYR A 125 15.40 7.59 -5.86
C TYR A 125 16.33 7.37 -4.67
N ALA A 126 16.09 8.11 -3.61
CA ALA A 126 16.67 7.83 -2.31
C ALA A 126 15.85 6.76 -1.59
N ALA A 127 16.53 5.87 -0.89
CA ALA A 127 15.89 4.89 -0.02
C ALA A 127 15.48 5.55 1.30
N GLY A 128 14.34 5.11 1.85
CA GLY A 128 13.99 5.41 3.22
C GLY A 128 14.87 4.63 4.20
N GLU A 129 15.03 5.15 5.40
CA GLU A 129 15.83 4.53 6.46
C GLU A 129 14.96 3.94 7.58
N ASP A 130 13.79 4.54 7.80
CA ASP A 130 12.93 4.22 8.90
C ASP A 130 11.88 3.16 8.57
N ARG A 131 11.74 2.18 9.47
CA ARG A 131 10.59 1.28 9.49
C ARG A 131 9.48 1.95 10.29
N VAL A 132 8.39 2.28 9.61
CA VAL A 132 7.29 3.08 10.17
C VAL A 132 6.10 2.17 10.51
N ILE A 133 5.44 2.45 11.63
CA ILE A 133 4.11 1.93 11.95
C ILE A 133 3.14 3.12 12.01
N MET A 134 2.14 3.09 11.15
CA MET A 134 1.12 4.12 11.06
C MET A 134 -0.09 3.77 11.90
N GLN A 135 -0.83 4.79 12.36
CA GLN A 135 -2.03 4.61 13.16
C GLN A 135 -3.27 5.08 12.42
N LEU A 136 -4.29 4.22 12.36
CA LEU A 136 -5.63 4.57 11.88
C LEU A 136 -6.70 4.03 12.84
N GLY A 137 -7.26 4.89 13.68
CA GLY A 137 -8.11 4.46 14.79
C GLY A 137 -7.35 3.52 15.73
N GLU A 138 -7.84 2.29 15.97
CA GLU A 138 -7.15 1.27 16.77
C GLU A 138 -6.13 0.45 15.98
N TRP A 139 -6.09 0.56 14.64
CA TRP A 139 -5.26 -0.24 13.76
C TRP A 139 -3.83 0.27 13.69
N ARG A 140 -2.88 -0.62 13.93
CA ARG A 140 -1.46 -0.40 13.68
C ARG A 140 -1.12 -0.95 12.30
N ILE A 141 -0.70 -0.08 11.40
CA ILE A 141 -0.49 -0.40 9.98
C ILE A 141 1.00 -0.32 9.66
N CYS A 142 1.56 -1.42 9.13
CA CYS A 142 2.91 -1.45 8.56
C CYS A 142 2.82 -1.21 7.04
N PRO A 143 3.16 0.00 6.55
CA PRO A 143 3.17 0.27 5.12
C PRO A 143 4.37 -0.39 4.45
N GLN A 144 4.16 -0.92 3.25
CA GLN A 144 5.21 -1.52 2.43
C GLN A 144 4.98 -1.13 0.96
N ILE A 145 6.07 -0.99 0.20
CA ILE A 145 5.98 -0.63 -1.21
C ILE A 145 6.67 -1.70 -2.06
N CYS A 146 5.89 -2.44 -2.82
CA CYS A 146 6.29 -3.32 -3.92
C CYS A 146 7.48 -4.22 -3.57
N TYR A 147 8.70 -3.80 -3.90
CA TYR A 147 9.91 -4.61 -3.73
C TYR A 147 10.23 -4.92 -2.26
N ASP A 148 9.74 -4.12 -1.31
CA ASP A 148 9.85 -4.39 0.13
C ASP A 148 9.29 -5.77 0.52
N LEU A 149 8.26 -6.26 -0.19
CA LEU A 149 7.66 -7.57 0.00
C LEU A 149 8.69 -8.72 -0.03
N ARG A 150 9.81 -8.57 -0.73
CA ARG A 150 10.86 -9.59 -0.86
C ARG A 150 11.74 -9.73 0.37
N PHE A 151 11.66 -8.79 1.30
CA PHE A 151 12.58 -8.70 2.44
C PHE A 151 11.86 -9.06 3.75
N PRO A 152 11.87 -10.35 4.15
CA PRO A 152 11.08 -10.82 5.30
C PRO A 152 11.48 -10.14 6.60
N VAL A 153 12.76 -9.84 6.79
CA VAL A 153 13.25 -9.17 8.00
C VAL A 153 12.67 -7.76 8.16
N TRP A 154 12.50 -7.03 7.05
CA TRP A 154 11.88 -5.70 7.06
C TRP A 154 10.38 -5.75 7.34
N CYS A 155 9.69 -6.74 6.76
CA CYS A 155 8.27 -6.97 6.96
C CYS A 155 7.93 -7.63 8.31
N ARG A 156 8.94 -8.13 9.06
CA ARG A 156 8.71 -8.91 10.27
C ARG A 156 8.01 -8.09 11.34
N SER A 157 6.89 -8.61 11.84
CA SER A 157 6.19 -8.06 13.01
C SER A 157 7.01 -8.32 14.27
N ARG A 158 7.12 -7.28 15.09
CA ARG A 158 7.60 -7.34 16.46
C ARG A 158 6.43 -7.19 17.43
N ASN A 159 5.28 -7.74 17.06
CA ASN A 159 3.99 -7.50 17.70
C ASN A 159 3.58 -6.02 17.70
N ASP A 160 4.01 -5.29 16.68
CA ASP A 160 3.89 -3.83 16.56
C ASP A 160 2.91 -3.38 15.47
N TYR A 161 2.35 -4.30 14.67
CA TYR A 161 1.30 -3.99 13.71
C TYR A 161 0.24 -5.10 13.61
N ASP A 162 -0.94 -4.73 13.13
CA ASP A 162 -2.11 -5.60 12.95
C ASP A 162 -2.45 -5.80 11.47
N LEU A 163 -2.03 -4.86 10.63
CA LEU A 163 -2.22 -4.86 9.19
C LEU A 163 -0.91 -4.53 8.48
N LEU A 164 -0.48 -5.38 7.57
CA LEU A 164 0.54 -5.06 6.57
C LEU A 164 -0.17 -4.55 5.32
N LEU A 165 0.09 -3.30 4.96
CA LEU A 165 -0.54 -2.63 3.83
C LEU A 165 0.48 -2.42 2.72
N LEU A 166 0.35 -3.19 1.65
CA LEU A 166 1.29 -3.26 0.54
C LEU A 166 0.68 -2.69 -0.74
N VAL A 167 1.40 -1.77 -1.39
CA VAL A 167 1.02 -1.20 -2.69
C VAL A 167 2.09 -1.47 -3.74
N ALA A 168 1.70 -1.78 -5.00
CA ALA A 168 2.67 -2.21 -5.99
C ALA A 168 2.33 -1.85 -7.44
N ASN A 169 3.40 -1.80 -8.26
CA ASN A 169 3.39 -2.06 -9.70
C ASN A 169 4.11 -3.40 -9.94
N TRP A 170 3.42 -4.51 -9.67
CA TRP A 170 4.01 -5.85 -9.74
C TRP A 170 3.66 -6.53 -11.06
N PRO A 171 4.66 -6.80 -11.92
CA PRO A 171 4.41 -7.24 -13.28
C PRO A 171 4.01 -8.72 -13.36
N GLU A 172 3.28 -9.05 -14.41
CA GLU A 172 2.76 -10.40 -14.72
C GLU A 172 3.82 -11.50 -14.62
N LYS A 173 5.02 -11.26 -15.17
CA LYS A 173 6.11 -12.26 -15.17
C LYS A 173 6.52 -12.77 -13.78
N ARG A 174 6.15 -12.05 -12.73
CA ARG A 174 6.50 -12.40 -11.35
C ARG A 174 5.27 -12.50 -10.43
N ILE A 175 4.08 -12.63 -11.00
CA ILE A 175 2.84 -12.60 -10.23
C ILE A 175 2.73 -13.75 -9.21
N GLY A 176 3.29 -14.92 -9.52
CA GLY A 176 3.38 -16.02 -8.56
C GLY A 176 4.16 -15.66 -7.29
N HIS A 177 5.24 -14.85 -7.42
CA HIS A 177 5.97 -14.36 -6.25
C HIS A 177 5.12 -13.41 -5.41
N TRP A 178 4.35 -12.53 -6.05
CA TRP A 178 3.43 -11.63 -5.38
C TRP A 178 2.44 -12.37 -4.48
N CYS A 179 1.72 -13.33 -5.07
CA CYS A 179 0.72 -14.11 -4.34
C CYS A 179 1.36 -14.93 -3.19
N SER A 180 2.45 -15.64 -3.47
CA SER A 180 3.11 -16.48 -2.48
C SER A 180 3.71 -15.68 -1.32
N LEU A 181 4.36 -14.55 -1.63
CA LEU A 181 4.99 -13.73 -0.59
C LEU A 181 3.95 -12.97 0.24
N SER A 182 2.88 -12.46 -0.36
CA SER A 182 1.78 -11.82 0.39
C SER A 182 1.14 -12.80 1.37
N LEU A 183 0.90 -14.03 0.93
CA LEU A 183 0.39 -15.11 1.79
C LEU A 183 1.36 -15.42 2.94
N ALA A 184 2.65 -15.56 2.64
CA ALA A 184 3.67 -15.81 3.65
C ALA A 184 3.72 -14.70 4.71
N ARG A 185 3.61 -13.43 4.30
CA ARG A 185 3.61 -12.29 5.23
C ARG A 185 2.43 -12.32 6.20
N ALA A 186 1.24 -12.74 5.75
CA ALA A 186 0.10 -12.89 6.64
C ALA A 186 0.34 -13.97 7.71
N ILE A 187 0.76 -15.15 7.28
CA ILE A 187 0.97 -16.33 8.15
C ILE A 187 2.08 -16.08 9.17
N GLU A 188 3.28 -15.67 8.71
CA GLU A 188 4.45 -15.54 9.58
C GLU A 188 4.33 -14.40 10.60
N ASN A 189 3.50 -13.39 10.32
CA ASN A 189 3.30 -12.22 11.17
C ASN A 189 1.97 -12.26 11.93
N GLN A 190 1.11 -13.23 11.65
CA GLN A 190 -0.23 -13.33 12.23
C GLN A 190 -0.96 -11.99 12.17
N ALA A 191 -1.00 -11.41 10.98
CA ALA A 191 -1.55 -10.09 10.70
C ALA A 191 -2.37 -10.12 9.42
N TRP A 192 -3.34 -9.22 9.30
CA TRP A 192 -4.00 -8.98 8.04
C TRP A 192 -3.00 -8.49 7.00
N VAL A 193 -3.17 -8.90 5.75
CA VAL A 193 -2.44 -8.36 4.61
C VAL A 193 -3.43 -7.81 3.60
N ILE A 194 -3.29 -6.54 3.25
CA ILE A 194 -3.89 -5.94 2.07
C ILE A 194 -2.76 -5.66 1.08
N ALA A 195 -2.83 -6.29 -0.08
CA ALA A 195 -1.83 -6.17 -1.13
C ALA A 195 -2.51 -5.63 -2.39
N VAL A 196 -2.26 -4.36 -2.74
CA VAL A 196 -2.90 -3.67 -3.86
C VAL A 196 -1.92 -3.53 -5.01
N ASN A 197 -2.27 -4.10 -6.16
CA ASN A 197 -1.50 -4.02 -7.39
C ASN A 197 -2.33 -3.34 -8.48
N ARG A 198 -1.67 -2.66 -9.41
CA ARG A 198 -2.33 -2.10 -10.59
C ARG A 198 -2.68 -3.15 -11.64
N VAL A 199 -3.52 -2.78 -12.60
CA VAL A 199 -3.77 -3.51 -13.86
C VAL A 199 -3.31 -2.73 -15.08
N GLY A 200 -3.40 -3.34 -16.25
CA GLY A 200 -3.11 -2.73 -17.54
C GLY A 200 -1.64 -2.85 -17.94
N LYS A 201 -1.18 -1.92 -18.77
CA LYS A 201 0.21 -1.85 -19.25
C LYS A 201 0.83 -0.51 -18.91
N ASP A 202 2.13 -0.47 -18.74
CA ASP A 202 2.88 0.78 -18.62
C ASP A 202 3.39 1.30 -19.98
N GLY A 203 4.00 2.47 -19.99
CA GLY A 203 4.56 3.07 -21.20
C GLY A 203 5.76 2.31 -21.79
N LYS A 204 6.30 1.30 -21.09
CA LYS A 204 7.34 0.39 -21.58
C LYS A 204 6.76 -0.94 -22.08
N GLY A 205 5.43 -1.11 -22.02
CA GLY A 205 4.73 -2.31 -22.46
C GLY A 205 4.68 -3.47 -21.48
N TYR A 206 5.14 -3.30 -20.25
CA TYR A 206 5.00 -4.31 -19.20
C TYR A 206 3.54 -4.46 -18.79
N ALA A 207 3.06 -5.71 -18.75
CA ALA A 207 1.72 -6.03 -18.30
C ALA A 207 1.66 -6.21 -16.79
N TYR A 208 0.58 -5.71 -16.20
CA TYR A 208 0.25 -5.80 -14.77
C TYR A 208 -1.11 -6.50 -14.64
N PRO A 209 -1.16 -7.69 -14.01
CA PRO A 209 -2.37 -8.50 -14.01
C PRO A 209 -3.28 -8.25 -12.82
N GLY A 210 -3.05 -7.18 -12.04
CA GLY A 210 -3.77 -6.98 -10.79
C GLY A 210 -3.38 -8.04 -9.77
N ARG A 211 -4.31 -8.95 -9.41
CA ARG A 211 -4.15 -9.91 -8.33
C ARG A 211 -3.94 -9.19 -6.99
N SER A 212 -4.69 -8.10 -6.78
CA SER A 212 -4.78 -7.50 -5.46
C SER A 212 -5.44 -8.50 -4.50
N GLN A 213 -4.89 -8.63 -3.29
CA GLN A 213 -5.31 -9.65 -2.35
C GLN A 213 -5.61 -9.06 -0.97
N VAL A 214 -6.56 -9.70 -0.30
CA VAL A 214 -6.79 -9.56 1.14
C VAL A 214 -6.65 -10.92 1.79
N ILE A 215 -5.78 -11.01 2.79
CA ILE A 215 -5.41 -12.26 3.41
C ILE A 215 -5.53 -12.12 4.92
N GLY A 216 -6.25 -13.05 5.53
CA GLY A 216 -6.43 -13.13 6.98
C GLY A 216 -5.17 -13.58 7.73
N PRO A 217 -5.14 -13.41 9.05
CA PRO A 217 -3.93 -13.65 9.87
C PRO A 217 -3.48 -15.11 9.96
N LEU A 218 -4.30 -16.08 9.51
CA LEU A 218 -3.90 -17.49 9.36
C LEU A 218 -3.67 -17.89 7.89
N GLY A 219 -3.70 -16.94 6.96
CA GLY A 219 -3.44 -17.18 5.55
C GLY A 219 -4.70 -17.46 4.72
N GLU A 220 -5.89 -17.22 5.25
CA GLU A 220 -7.13 -17.32 4.47
C GLU A 220 -7.16 -16.22 3.42
N VAL A 221 -7.26 -16.60 2.16
CA VAL A 221 -7.41 -15.62 1.06
C VAL A 221 -8.88 -15.19 0.99
N ILE A 222 -9.17 -14.03 1.56
CA ILE A 222 -10.53 -13.46 1.64
C ILE A 222 -10.93 -12.87 0.29
N ALA A 223 -9.98 -12.23 -0.40
CA ALA A 223 -10.18 -11.73 -1.75
C ALA A 223 -8.90 -11.90 -2.57
N ASP A 224 -9.07 -12.25 -3.85
CA ASP A 224 -8.03 -12.30 -4.87
C ASP A 224 -8.65 -11.76 -6.17
N LEU A 225 -8.36 -10.50 -6.49
CA LEU A 225 -9.07 -9.79 -7.54
C LEU A 225 -8.59 -10.23 -8.93
N PRO A 226 -9.52 -10.52 -9.86
CA PRO A 226 -9.15 -10.85 -11.23
C PRO A 226 -8.43 -9.71 -11.94
N GLY A 227 -7.80 -9.98 -13.07
CA GLY A 227 -6.94 -9.07 -13.82
C GLY A 227 -7.66 -7.93 -14.58
N GLN A 228 -8.69 -7.37 -13.99
CA GLN A 228 -9.45 -6.22 -14.52
C GLN A 228 -9.49 -5.08 -13.51
N GLU A 229 -9.71 -3.86 -14.03
CA GLU A 229 -9.93 -2.69 -13.17
C GLU A 229 -11.21 -2.85 -12.37
N GLN A 230 -11.10 -2.63 -11.06
CA GLN A 230 -12.25 -2.69 -10.16
C GLN A 230 -11.93 -2.09 -8.79
N CYS A 231 -12.98 -1.67 -8.10
CA CYS A 231 -12.96 -1.40 -6.68
C CYS A 231 -13.62 -2.56 -5.93
N HIS A 232 -13.02 -2.98 -4.82
CA HIS A 232 -13.55 -4.06 -4.00
C HIS A 232 -13.51 -3.67 -2.53
N ARG A 233 -14.68 -3.73 -1.88
CA ARG A 233 -14.81 -3.43 -0.46
C ARG A 233 -14.69 -4.71 0.36
N VAL A 234 -13.92 -4.62 1.45
CA VAL A 234 -13.73 -5.71 2.39
C VAL A 234 -13.76 -5.17 3.82
N GLU A 235 -14.18 -5.99 4.76
CA GLU A 235 -14.17 -5.69 6.18
C GLU A 235 -13.14 -6.55 6.90
N LEU A 236 -12.26 -5.90 7.68
CA LEU A 236 -11.25 -6.54 8.50
C LEU A 236 -11.62 -6.35 9.97
N ASN A 237 -11.49 -7.41 10.76
CA ASN A 237 -11.77 -7.37 12.20
C ASN A 237 -10.47 -7.44 13.01
N LEU A 238 -10.24 -6.44 13.84
CA LEU A 238 -9.05 -6.38 14.70
C LEU A 238 -9.04 -7.50 15.74
N SER A 239 -10.22 -7.94 16.18
CA SER A 239 -10.38 -9.04 17.12
C SER A 239 -9.83 -10.37 16.59
N GLU A 240 -9.85 -10.61 15.27
CA GLU A 240 -9.29 -11.82 14.67
C GLU A 240 -7.77 -11.91 14.85
N VAL A 241 -7.05 -10.80 14.68
CA VAL A 241 -5.61 -10.74 14.94
C VAL A 241 -5.31 -11.07 16.41
N ARG A 242 -6.08 -10.48 17.32
CA ARG A 242 -5.91 -10.70 18.77
C ARG A 242 -6.14 -12.15 19.12
N GLN A 243 -7.25 -12.73 18.64
CA GLN A 243 -7.64 -14.12 18.89
C GLN A 243 -6.59 -15.11 18.33
N VAL A 244 -6.10 -14.87 17.11
CA VAL A 244 -5.09 -15.73 16.48
C VAL A 244 -3.81 -15.72 17.31
N ARG A 245 -3.33 -14.55 17.74
CA ARG A 245 -2.11 -14.41 18.55
C ARG A 245 -2.24 -14.99 19.95
N GLU A 246 -3.45 -14.94 20.55
CA GLU A 246 -3.73 -15.59 21.83
C GLU A 246 -3.77 -17.11 21.71
N THR A 247 -4.39 -17.62 20.62
CA THR A 247 -4.51 -19.07 20.38
C THR A 247 -3.18 -19.70 19.97
N PHE A 248 -2.41 -19.01 19.15
CA PHE A 248 -1.13 -19.46 18.61
C PHE A 248 -0.03 -18.41 18.88
N PRO A 249 0.60 -18.36 20.05
CA PRO A 249 1.50 -17.28 20.42
C PRO A 249 2.90 -17.41 19.79
N PHE A 250 3.00 -17.62 18.48
CA PHE A 250 4.26 -17.86 17.75
C PHE A 250 5.26 -16.70 17.88
N GLN A 251 4.77 -15.49 18.12
CA GLN A 251 5.63 -14.32 18.32
C GLN A 251 6.48 -14.41 19.60
N ALA A 252 6.05 -15.21 20.58
CA ALA A 252 6.81 -15.43 21.83
C ALA A 252 8.11 -16.21 21.59
N ASP A 253 8.15 -17.03 20.54
CA ASP A 253 9.30 -17.86 20.17
C ASP A 253 10.21 -17.16 19.15
N ALA A 254 9.87 -15.93 18.75
CA ALA A 254 10.61 -15.23 17.71
C ALA A 254 11.97 -14.73 18.19
N ASP A 255 12.98 -14.89 17.34
CA ASP A 255 14.30 -14.30 17.57
C ASP A 255 14.25 -12.77 17.58
N THR A 256 15.11 -12.17 18.41
CA THR A 256 15.34 -10.73 18.39
C THR A 256 16.45 -10.37 17.40
N PHE A 257 16.26 -9.30 16.64
CA PHE A 257 17.26 -8.80 15.69
C PHE A 257 17.22 -7.28 15.61
N GLN A 258 18.32 -6.69 15.13
CA GLN A 258 18.40 -5.27 14.82
C GLN A 258 18.55 -5.07 13.32
N LEU A 259 17.82 -4.09 12.79
CA LEU A 259 18.00 -3.59 11.43
C LEU A 259 19.13 -2.54 11.48
N THR A 260 20.14 -2.71 10.65
CA THR A 260 21.29 -1.78 10.53
C THR A 260 21.26 -1.06 9.19
#